data_f800434dab5eca99512db30036961349
#
_entry.id   f800434dab5eca99512db30036961349
#
_cell.length_a   1.000
_cell.length_b   1.000
_cell.length_c   1.000
_cell.angle_alpha   90.00
_cell.angle_beta   90.00
_cell.angle_gamma   90.00
#
_symmetry.space_group_name_H-M   'P 1'
#
loop_
_entity.id
_entity.type
_entity.pdbx_description
1 polymer ?
#
loop_
_entity_poly.entity_id
_entity_poly.type
_entity_poly.pdbx_seq_one_letter_code
_entity_poly.pdbx_strand_id
1 'polypeptide(L)'
;NIYYSNSLNLLNNKNDISKLKGFILDSAVKGLLIKQNINKENAEDQIKAIVLESEKLRVQKNIKKVKKNILPYNFIAPFRIPSNWGWVTLDQICYQITDGVHHTPIYTSKGIPFLSVKDLTNGEINFSNTRYVSEETYNDLKKRCNPEKYDLLLTKIGTTGIPKVIDIDKKFSLFVSVALLKIPYNKVNPYFLELVISSPFVKEQSKAGTQGVG
;
A
#
# COMPACT_ATOMS: atom_id res chain seq x y z
N ASN A 1 17.87 9.67 -31.50
CA ASN A 1 18.17 8.21 -31.42
C ASN A 1 19.58 7.89 -30.85
N ILE A 2 20.54 8.80 -30.86
CA ILE A 2 21.91 8.57 -30.34
C ILE A 2 21.95 8.61 -28.79
N TYR A 3 21.05 9.36 -28.14
CA TYR A 3 20.99 9.44 -26.68
C TYR A 3 20.48 8.14 -26.00
N TYR A 4 19.62 7.37 -26.66
CA TYR A 4 19.10 6.12 -26.11
C TYR A 4 20.08 4.94 -26.23
N SER A 5 20.93 4.92 -27.26
CA SER A 5 21.91 3.84 -27.41
C SER A 5 23.07 3.90 -26.42
N ASN A 6 23.47 5.10 -25.99
CA ASN A 6 24.53 5.27 -25.00
C ASN A 6 24.09 5.04 -23.56
N SER A 7 22.82 5.22 -23.24
CA SER A 7 22.31 5.02 -21.87
C SER A 7 22.14 3.54 -21.52
N LEU A 8 21.86 2.67 -22.49
CA LEU A 8 21.77 1.21 -22.26
C LEU A 8 23.13 0.57 -21.96
N ASN A 9 24.22 1.15 -22.47
CA ASN A 9 25.60 0.69 -22.17
C ASN A 9 26.08 1.05 -20.75
N LEU A 10 25.32 1.88 -20.01
CA LEU A 10 25.62 2.22 -18.61
C LEU A 10 24.96 1.27 -17.60
N LEU A 11 24.09 0.36 -18.05
CA LEU A 11 23.36 -0.60 -17.20
C LEU A 11 24.09 -1.96 -17.22
N ASN A 12 25.25 -2.03 -16.57
CA ASN A 12 26.12 -3.20 -16.65
C ASN A 12 25.79 -4.32 -15.64
N ASN A 13 24.95 -4.04 -14.66
CA ASN A 13 24.64 -5.01 -13.60
C ASN A 13 23.26 -4.77 -12.95
N LYS A 14 22.79 -5.74 -12.13
CA LYS A 14 21.50 -5.67 -11.42
C LYS A 14 21.37 -4.44 -10.51
N ASN A 15 22.47 -3.93 -9.97
CA ASN A 15 22.48 -2.76 -9.10
C ASN A 15 22.16 -1.48 -9.87
N ASP A 16 22.69 -1.34 -11.09
CA ASP A 16 22.42 -0.17 -11.96
C ASP A 16 20.95 -0.15 -12.39
N ILE A 17 20.40 -1.34 -12.73
CA ILE A 17 18.96 -1.48 -13.03
C ILE A 17 18.11 -1.09 -11.81
N SER A 18 18.49 -1.51 -10.62
CA SER A 18 17.78 -1.18 -9.38
C SER A 18 17.82 0.33 -9.08
N LYS A 19 18.96 0.98 -9.28
CA LYS A 19 19.11 2.44 -9.13
C LYS A 19 18.24 3.19 -10.15
N LEU A 20 18.24 2.75 -11.41
CA LEU A 20 17.41 3.36 -12.44
C LEU A 20 15.92 3.22 -12.12
N LYS A 21 15.48 2.03 -11.70
CA LYS A 21 14.08 1.83 -11.25
C LYS A 21 13.73 2.75 -10.10
N GLY A 22 14.62 2.89 -9.11
CA GLY A 22 14.44 3.81 -7.99
C GLY A 22 14.32 5.26 -8.43
N PHE A 23 15.18 5.71 -9.34
CA PHE A 23 15.13 7.07 -9.92
C PHE A 23 13.83 7.34 -10.69
N ILE A 24 13.41 6.39 -11.53
CA ILE A 24 12.16 6.51 -12.30
C ILE A 24 10.97 6.60 -11.33
N LEU A 25 10.93 5.74 -10.32
CA LEU A 25 9.87 5.74 -9.32
C LEU A 25 9.84 7.02 -8.50
N ASP A 26 10.99 7.51 -8.05
CA ASP A 26 11.12 8.78 -7.33
C ASP A 26 10.63 9.96 -8.19
N SER A 27 11.02 9.99 -9.46
CA SER A 27 10.55 10.99 -10.42
C SER A 27 9.04 10.90 -10.67
N ALA A 28 8.48 9.69 -10.72
CA ALA A 28 7.05 9.46 -10.89
C ALA A 28 6.25 10.03 -9.72
N VAL A 29 6.65 9.72 -8.48
CA VAL A 29 5.93 10.18 -7.27
C VAL A 29 6.12 11.68 -6.99
N LYS A 30 7.10 12.32 -7.62
CA LYS A 30 7.28 13.78 -7.63
C LYS A 30 6.53 14.47 -8.78
N GLY A 31 5.88 13.72 -9.66
CA GLY A 31 5.15 14.25 -10.82
C GLY A 31 6.05 14.79 -11.93
N LEU A 32 7.31 14.34 -12.01
CA LEU A 32 8.32 14.85 -12.94
C LEU A 32 8.40 14.10 -14.28
N LEU A 33 7.78 12.91 -14.39
CA LEU A 33 7.91 12.08 -15.59
C LEU A 33 7.10 12.57 -16.78
N ILE A 34 5.97 13.21 -16.54
CA ILE A 34 5.08 13.69 -17.58
C ILE A 34 4.63 15.14 -17.30
N LYS A 35 4.36 15.88 -18.37
CA LYS A 35 3.77 17.22 -18.24
C LYS A 35 2.39 17.13 -17.59
N GLN A 36 2.20 17.87 -16.52
CA GLN A 36 0.95 17.87 -15.77
C GLN A 36 -0.11 18.73 -16.46
N ASN A 37 -1.35 18.25 -16.47
CA ASN A 37 -2.49 19.03 -16.92
C ASN A 37 -3.05 19.82 -15.72
N ILE A 38 -2.62 21.07 -15.60
CA ILE A 38 -3.01 21.97 -14.50
C ILE A 38 -4.47 22.44 -14.56
N ASN A 39 -5.17 22.21 -15.69
CA ASN A 39 -6.59 22.55 -15.86
C ASN A 39 -7.54 21.46 -15.30
N LYS A 40 -7.00 20.38 -14.74
CA LYS A 40 -7.80 19.37 -14.03
C LYS A 40 -8.17 19.86 -12.63
N GLU A 41 -9.11 19.11 -12.01
CA GLU A 41 -9.57 19.35 -10.65
C GLU A 41 -8.43 19.65 -9.69
N ASN A 42 -8.65 20.60 -8.84
CA ASN A 42 -7.71 20.99 -7.79
C ASN A 42 -7.55 19.83 -6.78
N ALA A 43 -6.36 19.67 -6.26
CA ALA A 43 -6.02 18.61 -5.31
C ALA A 43 -6.91 18.62 -4.05
N GLU A 44 -7.26 19.82 -3.57
CA GLU A 44 -8.09 19.97 -2.37
C GLU A 44 -9.49 19.38 -2.57
N ASP A 45 -10.11 19.59 -3.71
CA ASP A 45 -11.44 19.04 -4.03
C ASP A 45 -11.39 17.54 -4.23
N GLN A 46 -10.32 17.03 -4.85
CA GLN A 46 -10.09 15.59 -4.96
C GLN A 46 -9.91 14.95 -3.58
N ILE A 47 -9.11 15.54 -2.70
CA ILE A 47 -8.90 15.05 -1.34
C ILE A 47 -10.23 15.05 -0.56
N LYS A 48 -11.02 16.12 -0.64
CA LYS A 48 -12.35 16.18 -0.02
C LYS A 48 -13.26 15.04 -0.53
N ALA A 49 -13.27 14.80 -1.83
CA ALA A 49 -14.07 13.73 -2.45
C ALA A 49 -13.62 12.34 -1.97
N ILE A 50 -12.31 12.09 -1.86
CA ILE A 50 -11.74 10.85 -1.34
C ILE A 50 -12.13 10.64 0.13
N VAL A 51 -11.98 11.67 0.97
CA VAL A 51 -12.32 11.61 2.39
C VAL A 51 -13.82 11.35 2.59
N LEU A 52 -14.66 12.00 1.81
CA LEU A 52 -16.12 11.79 1.86
C LEU A 52 -16.50 10.36 1.47
N GLU A 53 -15.93 9.83 0.38
CA GLU A 53 -16.19 8.46 -0.04
C GLU A 53 -15.65 7.43 0.95
N SER A 54 -14.48 7.68 1.53
CA SER A 54 -13.93 6.85 2.61
C SER A 54 -14.86 6.79 3.81
N GLU A 55 -15.43 7.91 4.24
CA GLU A 55 -16.36 7.95 5.36
C GLU A 55 -17.68 7.23 5.06
N LYS A 56 -18.21 7.40 3.84
CA LYS A 56 -19.39 6.67 3.36
C LYS A 56 -19.17 5.16 3.37
N LEU A 57 -18.04 4.67 2.82
CA LEU A 57 -17.71 3.25 2.83
C LEU A 57 -17.53 2.72 4.25
N ARG A 58 -16.91 3.49 5.13
CA ARG A 58 -16.74 3.14 6.55
C ARG A 58 -18.09 2.89 7.22
N VAL A 59 -19.06 3.78 7.01
CA VAL A 59 -20.42 3.66 7.57
C VAL A 59 -21.15 2.47 6.95
N GLN A 60 -21.13 2.33 5.63
CA GLN A 60 -21.80 1.23 4.92
C GLN A 60 -21.27 -0.15 5.33
N LYS A 61 -19.97 -0.25 5.59
CA LYS A 61 -19.32 -1.51 6.03
C LYS A 61 -19.34 -1.69 7.55
N ASN A 62 -20.02 -0.82 8.29
CA ASN A 62 -20.12 -0.84 9.75
C ASN A 62 -18.75 -0.90 10.45
N ILE A 63 -17.78 -0.16 9.93
CA ILE A 63 -16.43 -0.07 10.49
C ILE A 63 -16.40 1.01 11.55
N LYS A 64 -15.89 0.67 12.75
CA LYS A 64 -15.78 1.60 13.89
C LYS A 64 -14.97 2.85 13.49
N LYS A 65 -15.48 4.02 13.85
CA LYS A 65 -14.76 5.29 13.67
C LYS A 65 -13.54 5.33 14.57
N VAL A 66 -12.40 5.66 13.98
CA VAL A 66 -11.14 5.92 14.69
C VAL A 66 -10.68 7.35 14.41
N LYS A 67 -9.94 7.94 15.34
CA LYS A 67 -9.31 9.25 15.12
C LYS A 67 -8.27 9.08 14.00
N LYS A 68 -8.38 9.90 12.97
CA LYS A 68 -7.45 9.89 11.83
C LYS A 68 -6.29 10.84 12.10
N ASN A 69 -5.08 10.42 11.74
CA ASN A 69 -3.93 11.31 11.66
C ASN A 69 -4.03 12.11 10.37
N ILE A 70 -4.11 13.43 10.50
CA ILE A 70 -4.08 14.37 9.37
C ILE A 70 -2.74 15.07 9.35
N LEU A 71 -2.39 15.67 8.21
CA LEU A 71 -1.19 16.50 8.14
C LEU A 71 -1.31 17.66 9.14
N PRO A 72 -0.26 17.97 9.91
CA PRO A 72 -0.28 19.09 10.82
C PRO A 72 -0.35 20.41 10.05
N TYR A 73 -0.91 21.46 10.67
CA TYR A 73 -1.00 22.78 10.04
C TYR A 73 0.34 23.34 9.55
N ASN A 74 1.41 23.04 10.27
CA ASN A 74 2.78 23.45 9.96
C ASN A 74 3.54 22.37 9.17
N PHE A 75 2.86 21.50 8.43
CA PHE A 75 3.49 20.47 7.61
C PHE A 75 4.43 21.11 6.59
N ILE A 76 5.68 20.71 6.63
CA ILE A 76 6.70 21.08 5.65
C ILE A 76 6.81 19.97 4.61
N ALA A 77 6.45 20.29 3.37
CA ALA A 77 6.56 19.33 2.29
C ALA A 77 8.03 18.95 2.06
N PRO A 78 8.38 17.66 2.03
CA PRO A 78 9.76 17.20 1.89
C PRO A 78 10.34 17.49 0.50
N PHE A 79 9.50 17.69 -0.49
CA PHE A 79 9.84 18.09 -1.85
C PHE A 79 8.66 18.79 -2.53
N ARG A 80 8.94 19.46 -3.65
CA ARG A 80 7.90 20.10 -4.47
C ARG A 80 7.15 19.05 -5.28
N ILE A 81 5.84 19.23 -5.37
CA ILE A 81 4.92 18.46 -6.23
C ILE A 81 4.21 19.43 -7.17
N PRO A 82 3.59 18.96 -8.26
CA PRO A 82 2.76 19.78 -9.15
C PRO A 82 1.65 20.50 -8.37
N SER A 83 1.26 21.70 -8.85
CA SER A 83 0.26 22.54 -8.16
C SER A 83 -1.14 21.94 -8.06
N ASN A 84 -1.43 20.94 -8.93
CA ASN A 84 -2.69 20.18 -8.91
C ASN A 84 -2.59 18.86 -8.11
N TRP A 85 -1.50 18.64 -7.38
CA TRP A 85 -1.30 17.52 -6.46
C TRP A 85 -1.43 18.02 -5.03
N GLY A 86 -1.68 17.09 -4.09
CA GLY A 86 -1.78 17.40 -2.67
C GLY A 86 -1.16 16.32 -1.80
N TRP A 87 -0.64 16.73 -0.66
CA TRP A 87 -0.14 15.85 0.37
C TRP A 87 -1.29 15.33 1.24
N VAL A 88 -1.26 14.04 1.52
CA VAL A 88 -2.23 13.38 2.40
C VAL A 88 -1.54 12.32 3.25
N THR A 89 -2.15 11.98 4.38
CA THR A 89 -1.74 10.78 5.13
C THR A 89 -2.51 9.55 4.63
N LEU A 90 -1.98 8.35 4.86
CA LEU A 90 -2.72 7.11 4.59
C LEU A 90 -4.03 7.05 5.39
N ASP A 91 -4.02 7.54 6.64
CA ASP A 91 -5.22 7.61 7.47
C ASP A 91 -6.34 8.46 6.85
N GLN A 92 -5.99 9.53 6.12
CA GLN A 92 -7.00 10.38 5.47
C GLN A 92 -7.72 9.66 4.32
N ILE A 93 -6.98 8.91 3.52
CA ILE A 93 -7.50 8.27 2.30
C ILE A 93 -8.03 6.85 2.52
N CYS A 94 -7.61 6.15 3.57
CA CYS A 94 -8.12 4.83 3.90
C CYS A 94 -9.40 4.93 4.74
N TYR A 95 -10.40 4.11 4.43
CA TYR A 95 -11.57 3.97 5.31
C TYR A 95 -11.35 2.95 6.42
N GLN A 96 -10.33 2.07 6.27
CA GLN A 96 -9.86 1.17 7.32
C GLN A 96 -8.36 0.90 7.13
N ILE A 97 -7.62 0.93 8.23
CA ILE A 97 -6.26 0.37 8.34
C ILE A 97 -6.33 -0.62 9.50
N THR A 98 -6.03 -1.88 9.24
CA THR A 98 -6.09 -2.94 10.25
C THR A 98 -4.99 -3.97 10.00
N ASP A 99 -4.69 -4.77 11.02
CA ASP A 99 -3.75 -5.88 10.91
C ASP A 99 -4.49 -7.20 10.79
N GLY A 100 -3.81 -8.21 10.30
CA GLY A 100 -4.19 -9.59 10.50
C GLY A 100 -4.26 -9.96 11.98
N VAL A 101 -4.53 -11.22 12.27
CA VAL A 101 -4.74 -11.66 13.66
C VAL A 101 -3.44 -11.73 14.44
N HIS A 102 -3.51 -11.40 15.74
CA HIS A 102 -2.36 -11.35 16.67
C HIS A 102 -2.10 -12.69 17.37
N HIS A 103 -2.97 -13.67 17.20
CA HIS A 103 -2.78 -15.03 17.72
C HIS A 103 -2.61 -16.02 16.58
N THR A 104 -1.91 -17.10 16.84
CA THR A 104 -1.76 -18.19 15.88
C THR A 104 -3.05 -19.02 15.85
N PRO A 105 -3.77 -19.09 14.72
CA PRO A 105 -4.94 -19.92 14.59
C PRO A 105 -4.54 -21.40 14.50
N ILE A 106 -5.52 -22.30 14.65
CA ILE A 106 -5.33 -23.72 14.36
C ILE A 106 -5.18 -23.89 12.84
N TYR A 107 -4.03 -24.41 12.43
CA TYR A 107 -3.77 -24.67 11.02
C TYR A 107 -4.33 -26.02 10.60
N THR A 108 -4.72 -26.07 9.33
CA THR A 108 -5.23 -27.27 8.66
C THR A 108 -4.34 -27.63 7.47
N SER A 109 -4.39 -28.88 6.99
CA SER A 109 -3.63 -29.32 5.82
C SER A 109 -4.15 -28.74 4.50
N LYS A 110 -5.42 -28.30 4.47
CA LYS A 110 -6.11 -27.68 3.33
C LYS A 110 -7.19 -26.73 3.84
N GLY A 111 -7.63 -25.80 3.01
CA GLY A 111 -8.71 -24.85 3.37
C GLY A 111 -8.43 -23.45 2.81
N ILE A 112 -8.71 -22.42 3.63
CA ILE A 112 -8.49 -21.03 3.25
C ILE A 112 -7.02 -20.66 3.53
N PRO A 113 -6.28 -20.07 2.55
CA PRO A 113 -4.92 -19.60 2.74
C PRO A 113 -4.79 -18.60 3.88
N PHE A 114 -3.72 -18.70 4.66
CA PHE A 114 -3.39 -17.80 5.75
C PHE A 114 -2.02 -17.21 5.52
N LEU A 115 -1.99 -15.96 5.08
CA LEU A 115 -0.80 -15.26 4.64
C LEU A 115 -0.09 -14.52 5.76
N SER A 116 1.21 -14.46 5.67
CA SER A 116 2.11 -13.71 6.54
C SER A 116 3.13 -12.94 5.69
N VAL A 117 4.05 -12.21 6.32
CA VAL A 117 5.10 -11.46 5.62
C VAL A 117 5.89 -12.31 4.63
N LYS A 118 6.19 -13.59 4.94
CA LYS A 118 6.95 -14.48 4.06
C LYS A 118 6.30 -14.71 2.69
N ASP A 119 4.97 -14.59 2.64
CA ASP A 119 4.18 -14.83 1.43
C ASP A 119 4.12 -13.58 0.52
N LEU A 120 4.75 -12.45 0.95
CA LEU A 120 4.76 -11.15 0.27
C LEU A 120 6.17 -10.59 0.00
N THR A 121 7.24 -11.25 0.49
CA THR A 121 8.60 -10.71 0.48
C THR A 121 9.15 -10.40 -0.90
N ASN A 122 8.65 -11.05 -1.95
CA ASN A 122 9.06 -10.84 -3.34
C ASN A 122 8.21 -9.77 -4.08
N GLY A 123 7.32 -9.06 -3.36
CA GLY A 123 6.44 -8.05 -3.96
C GLY A 123 5.24 -8.65 -4.70
N GLU A 124 4.97 -9.95 -4.53
CA GLU A 124 3.81 -10.66 -5.07
C GLU A 124 3.13 -11.48 -3.97
N ILE A 125 1.85 -11.78 -4.13
CA ILE A 125 1.11 -12.65 -3.22
C ILE A 125 1.40 -14.11 -3.62
N ASN A 126 2.23 -14.78 -2.84
CA ASN A 126 2.64 -16.16 -3.12
C ASN A 126 1.86 -17.14 -2.23
N PHE A 127 1.11 -18.04 -2.86
CA PHE A 127 0.32 -19.07 -2.20
C PHE A 127 0.97 -20.46 -2.19
N SER A 128 2.14 -20.63 -2.81
CA SER A 128 2.75 -21.95 -3.02
C SER A 128 3.17 -22.65 -1.74
N ASN A 129 3.51 -21.89 -0.70
CA ASN A 129 3.98 -22.41 0.59
C ASN A 129 3.30 -21.72 1.79
N THR A 130 2.01 -21.41 1.63
CA THR A 130 1.22 -20.77 2.67
C THR A 130 0.61 -21.81 3.62
N ARG A 131 0.23 -21.37 4.81
CA ARG A 131 -0.57 -22.16 5.75
C ARG A 131 -2.05 -22.05 5.41
N TYR A 132 -2.86 -22.93 6.01
CA TYR A 132 -4.30 -22.93 5.78
C TYR A 132 -5.05 -22.91 7.11
N VAL A 133 -6.26 -22.37 7.08
CA VAL A 133 -7.22 -22.43 8.20
C VAL A 133 -8.55 -23.01 7.70
N SER A 134 -9.39 -23.49 8.62
CA SER A 134 -10.74 -23.94 8.29
C SER A 134 -11.64 -22.78 7.81
N GLU A 135 -12.71 -23.08 7.09
CA GLU A 135 -13.71 -22.08 6.69
C GLU A 135 -14.36 -21.43 7.92
N GLU A 136 -14.59 -22.17 9.00
CA GLU A 136 -15.10 -21.63 10.26
C GLU A 136 -14.15 -20.59 10.85
N THR A 137 -12.86 -20.95 11.00
CA THR A 137 -11.82 -20.02 11.46
C THR A 137 -11.75 -18.78 10.56
N TYR A 138 -11.77 -18.95 9.23
CA TYR A 138 -11.79 -17.82 8.30
C TYR A 138 -12.99 -16.90 8.54
N ASN A 139 -14.18 -17.47 8.76
CA ASN A 139 -15.40 -16.70 9.02
C ASN A 139 -15.32 -15.85 10.30
N ASP A 140 -14.57 -16.28 11.30
CA ASP A 140 -14.29 -15.48 12.49
C ASP A 140 -13.22 -14.40 12.23
N LEU A 141 -12.14 -14.76 11.56
CA LEU A 141 -11.03 -13.83 11.27
C LEU A 141 -11.46 -12.67 10.38
N LYS A 142 -12.28 -12.93 9.38
CA LYS A 142 -12.77 -11.89 8.45
C LYS A 142 -13.63 -10.81 9.11
N LYS A 143 -14.23 -11.07 10.27
CA LYS A 143 -14.98 -10.05 11.03
C LYS A 143 -14.12 -8.85 11.40
N ARG A 144 -12.83 -9.08 11.63
CA ARG A 144 -11.85 -8.05 11.96
C ARG A 144 -11.06 -7.57 10.74
N CYS A 145 -10.57 -8.50 9.94
CA CYS A 145 -9.69 -8.25 8.81
C CYS A 145 -10.17 -9.07 7.61
N ASN A 146 -10.82 -8.40 6.67
CA ASN A 146 -11.41 -9.02 5.48
C ASN A 146 -10.74 -8.45 4.23
N PRO A 147 -9.66 -9.07 3.71
CA PRO A 147 -9.04 -8.64 2.46
C PRO A 147 -10.00 -8.80 1.28
N GLU A 148 -10.10 -7.77 0.46
CA GLU A 148 -10.94 -7.72 -0.75
C GLU A 148 -10.10 -7.23 -1.93
N LYS A 149 -10.56 -7.51 -3.14
CA LYS A 149 -9.91 -7.03 -4.36
C LYS A 149 -9.78 -5.51 -4.35
N TYR A 150 -8.62 -5.01 -4.77
CA TYR A 150 -8.19 -3.61 -4.77
C TYR A 150 -7.83 -3.01 -3.40
N ASP A 151 -7.91 -3.77 -2.32
CA ASP A 151 -7.24 -3.41 -1.08
C ASP A 151 -5.71 -3.51 -1.24
N LEU A 152 -4.94 -2.87 -0.37
CA LEU A 152 -3.49 -3.01 -0.31
C LEU A 152 -3.07 -3.78 0.93
N LEU A 153 -2.15 -4.72 0.73
CA LEU A 153 -1.37 -5.33 1.79
C LEU A 153 -0.10 -4.52 2.03
N LEU A 154 0.34 -4.44 3.28
CA LEU A 154 1.61 -3.79 3.63
C LEU A 154 2.32 -4.61 4.69
N THR A 155 3.53 -5.06 4.41
CA THR A 155 4.34 -5.80 5.39
C THR A 155 4.82 -4.86 6.50
N LYS A 156 4.71 -5.28 7.77
CA LYS A 156 5.03 -4.43 8.94
C LYS A 156 5.92 -5.10 9.99
N ILE A 157 6.16 -6.41 9.92
CA ILE A 157 7.06 -7.15 10.82
C ILE A 157 7.97 -8.03 9.96
N GLY A 158 9.24 -8.10 10.30
CA GLY A 158 10.28 -8.73 9.48
C GLY A 158 10.66 -7.82 8.33
N THR A 159 10.51 -8.24 7.08
CA THR A 159 10.71 -7.35 5.92
C THR A 159 9.56 -6.36 5.84
N THR A 160 9.78 -5.13 6.30
CA THR A 160 8.76 -4.07 6.40
C THR A 160 8.68 -3.21 5.15
N GLY A 161 7.49 -2.60 4.92
CA GLY A 161 7.30 -1.58 3.91
C GLY A 161 7.14 -2.10 2.48
N ILE A 162 6.81 -3.38 2.29
CA ILE A 162 6.47 -3.94 0.98
C ILE A 162 4.95 -3.83 0.79
N PRO A 163 4.47 -2.97 -0.11
CA PRO A 163 3.06 -2.90 -0.46
C PRO A 163 2.73 -3.92 -1.54
N LYS A 164 1.48 -4.40 -1.58
CA LYS A 164 0.94 -5.18 -2.69
C LYS A 164 -0.56 -4.98 -2.83
N VAL A 165 -1.01 -4.60 -4.02
CA VAL A 165 -2.43 -4.58 -4.36
C VAL A 165 -2.97 -6.00 -4.46
N ILE A 166 -4.15 -6.25 -3.90
CA ILE A 166 -4.89 -7.49 -4.10
C ILE A 166 -5.59 -7.40 -5.45
N ASP A 167 -5.02 -8.03 -6.47
CA ASP A 167 -5.55 -8.05 -7.85
C ASP A 167 -6.25 -9.36 -8.22
N ILE A 168 -6.39 -10.25 -7.24
CA ILE A 168 -6.97 -11.58 -7.36
C ILE A 168 -8.33 -11.67 -6.65
N ASP A 169 -9.19 -12.53 -7.15
CA ASP A 169 -10.47 -12.87 -6.51
C ASP A 169 -10.33 -14.22 -5.78
N LYS A 170 -9.65 -14.20 -4.64
CA LYS A 170 -9.39 -15.37 -3.82
C LYS A 170 -9.54 -15.04 -2.34
N LYS A 171 -10.24 -15.88 -1.59
CA LYS A 171 -10.34 -15.77 -0.14
C LYS A 171 -9.01 -16.11 0.52
N PHE A 172 -8.61 -15.32 1.50
CA PHE A 172 -7.48 -15.62 2.40
C PHE A 172 -7.58 -14.79 3.67
N SER A 173 -6.85 -15.18 4.69
CA SER A 173 -6.69 -14.41 5.94
C SER A 173 -5.26 -13.94 6.11
N LEU A 174 -5.05 -13.00 7.04
CA LEU A 174 -3.76 -12.38 7.30
C LEU A 174 -3.30 -12.60 8.74
N PHE A 175 -2.00 -12.80 8.88
CA PHE A 175 -1.31 -12.73 10.17
C PHE A 175 -0.92 -11.28 10.49
N VAL A 176 -0.71 -10.96 11.76
CA VAL A 176 -0.34 -9.62 12.28
C VAL A 176 0.86 -8.97 11.57
N SER A 177 1.72 -9.76 10.94
CA SER A 177 2.88 -9.26 10.18
C SER A 177 2.51 -8.52 8.89
N VAL A 178 1.24 -8.52 8.50
CA VAL A 178 0.72 -7.82 7.32
C VAL A 178 -0.44 -6.93 7.73
N ALA A 179 -0.34 -5.66 7.40
CA ALA A 179 -1.44 -4.71 7.50
C ALA A 179 -2.28 -4.73 6.22
N LEU A 180 -3.58 -4.47 6.39
CA LEU A 180 -4.56 -4.29 5.33
C LEU A 180 -5.00 -2.83 5.28
N LEU A 181 -4.82 -2.20 4.14
CA LEU A 181 -5.25 -0.84 3.86
C LEU A 181 -6.44 -0.89 2.90
N LYS A 182 -7.59 -0.44 3.36
CA LYS A 182 -8.82 -0.39 2.56
C LYS A 182 -9.07 1.04 2.08
N ILE A 183 -9.14 1.21 0.77
CA ILE A 183 -9.26 2.51 0.10
C ILE A 183 -10.53 2.59 -0.75
N PRO A 184 -11.08 3.77 -0.99
CA PRO A 184 -12.13 3.96 -1.99
C PRO A 184 -11.52 3.87 -3.40
N TYR A 185 -11.34 2.64 -3.92
CA TYR A 185 -10.61 2.38 -5.17
C TYR A 185 -11.24 3.03 -6.41
N ASN A 186 -12.49 3.48 -6.32
CA ASN A 186 -13.16 4.31 -7.33
C ASN A 186 -12.68 5.78 -7.33
N LYS A 187 -11.98 6.22 -6.28
CA LYS A 187 -11.42 7.57 -6.12
C LYS A 187 -9.89 7.55 -6.02
N VAL A 188 -9.31 6.48 -5.48
CA VAL A 188 -7.86 6.31 -5.31
C VAL A 188 -7.41 5.11 -6.14
N ASN A 189 -6.53 5.33 -7.10
CA ASN A 189 -5.95 4.23 -7.87
C ASN A 189 -5.02 3.38 -6.96
N PRO A 190 -5.36 2.10 -6.69
CA PRO A 190 -4.58 1.25 -5.79
C PRO A 190 -3.15 1.01 -6.29
N TYR A 191 -2.96 0.87 -7.60
CA TYR A 191 -1.64 0.63 -8.19
C TYR A 191 -0.75 1.87 -8.09
N PHE A 192 -1.32 3.07 -8.24
CA PHE A 192 -0.57 4.30 -7.99
C PHE A 192 -0.14 4.39 -6.52
N LEU A 193 -1.04 4.06 -5.59
CA LEU A 193 -0.72 4.03 -4.16
C LEU A 193 0.35 2.99 -3.82
N GLU A 194 0.31 1.79 -4.44
CA GLU A 194 1.38 0.78 -4.34
C GLU A 194 2.73 1.34 -4.77
N LEU A 195 2.77 2.07 -5.91
CA LEU A 195 3.99 2.72 -6.39
C LEU A 195 4.48 3.81 -5.41
N VAL A 196 3.58 4.65 -4.89
CA VAL A 196 3.93 5.70 -3.90
C VAL A 196 4.53 5.07 -2.64
N ILE A 197 3.90 4.03 -2.09
CA ILE A 197 4.41 3.33 -0.88
C ILE A 197 5.74 2.63 -1.19
N SER A 198 5.95 2.14 -2.40
CA SER A 198 7.21 1.51 -2.84
C SER A 198 8.35 2.51 -3.05
N SER A 199 8.06 3.83 -3.07
CA SER A 199 9.07 4.85 -3.35
C SER A 199 10.14 4.93 -2.26
N PRO A 200 11.36 5.37 -2.59
CA PRO A 200 12.42 5.59 -1.61
C PRO A 200 11.97 6.49 -0.46
N PHE A 201 11.22 7.55 -0.77
CA PHE A 201 10.70 8.50 0.20
C PHE A 201 9.81 7.83 1.28
N VAL A 202 8.85 6.99 0.89
CA VAL A 202 7.96 6.32 1.86
C VAL A 202 8.69 5.18 2.57
N LYS A 203 9.62 4.50 1.89
CA LYS A 203 10.46 3.47 2.53
C LYS A 203 11.33 4.05 3.64
N GLU A 204 11.88 5.25 3.47
CA GLU A 204 12.64 5.95 4.52
C GLU A 204 11.75 6.28 5.73
N GLN A 205 10.51 6.76 5.51
CA GLN A 205 9.53 6.97 6.58
C GLN A 205 9.20 5.67 7.31
N SER A 206 8.99 4.58 6.58
CA SER A 206 8.73 3.26 7.16
C SER A 206 9.89 2.79 8.04
N LYS A 207 11.14 2.95 7.58
CA LYS A 207 12.34 2.63 8.37
C LYS A 207 12.44 3.48 9.63
N ALA A 208 12.23 4.79 9.53
CA ALA A 208 12.28 5.71 10.66
C ALA A 208 11.17 5.42 11.70
N GLY A 209 10.00 4.95 11.25
CA GLY A 209 8.90 4.57 12.13
C GLY A 209 8.97 3.15 12.69
N THR A 210 9.93 2.33 12.24
CA THR A 210 10.08 0.95 12.72
C THR A 210 10.79 0.95 14.08
N GLN A 211 10.10 0.44 15.11
CA GLN A 211 10.64 0.24 16.45
C GLN A 211 10.87 -1.25 16.68
N GLY A 212 12.03 -1.61 17.21
CA GLY A 212 12.39 -2.97 17.54
C GLY A 212 13.41 -3.60 16.60
N VAL A 213 14.05 -4.68 17.10
CA VAL A 213 14.98 -5.51 16.33
C VAL A 213 14.16 -6.65 15.72
N GLY A 214 14.13 -6.74 14.38
CA GLY A 214 13.57 -7.88 13.67
C GLY A 214 14.57 -9.01 13.60
#